data_9c8e56d62301738d3bf3fee72cca15e7
#
_entry.id   9c8e56d62301738d3bf3fee72cca15e7
#
_cell.length_a   1.000
_cell.length_b   1.000
_cell.length_c   1.000
_cell.angle_alpha   90.00
_cell.angle_beta   90.00
_cell.angle_gamma   90.00
#
_symmetry.space_group_name_H-M   'P 1'
#
loop_
_entity.id
_entity.type
_entity.pdbx_description
1 polymer ?
#
loop_
_entity_poly.entity_id
_entity_poly.type
_entity_poly.pdbx_seq_one_letter_code
_entity_poly.pdbx_strand_id
1 'polypeptide(L)'
;MKIFERYAKLLFESALLKRIQRTGFAYLGTGGENVASHSFGVIFCAWILSEICEKDLDKEKLFKMALIHDLAETRIGDFNAVNKIYNKADEKKALEDTFSDTPMKEEILSLWKEYRSLKSLEAKLVHDADVIDLIIQLKEQKDLNNPYADKWIEYAKRKLITEEAKKLVKAILKVEWCSWWLEYFIKNDEKRDQRKDS
;
A
#
# COMPACT_ATOMS: atom_id res chain seq x y z
N MET A 1 18.59 -25.01 -14.97
CA MET A 1 18.14 -25.59 -13.71
C MET A 1 18.38 -24.64 -12.54
N LYS A 2 19.60 -24.22 -12.25
CA LYS A 2 19.91 -23.32 -11.11
C LYS A 2 19.08 -22.02 -11.04
N ILE A 3 18.80 -21.36 -12.17
CA ILE A 3 18.03 -20.10 -12.16
C ILE A 3 16.56 -20.33 -11.78
N PHE A 4 15.93 -21.41 -12.22
CA PHE A 4 14.56 -21.73 -11.84
C PHE A 4 14.43 -22.06 -10.35
N GLU A 5 15.41 -22.74 -9.77
CA GLU A 5 15.48 -23.00 -8.33
C GLU A 5 15.64 -21.67 -7.55
N ARG A 6 16.44 -20.74 -8.10
CA ARG A 6 16.60 -19.41 -7.49
C ARG A 6 15.29 -18.61 -7.52
N TYR A 7 14.57 -18.62 -8.64
CA TYR A 7 13.26 -17.98 -8.73
C TYR A 7 12.22 -18.66 -7.82
N ALA A 8 12.23 -19.98 -7.71
CA ALA A 8 11.34 -20.68 -6.78
C ALA A 8 11.57 -20.22 -5.33
N LYS A 9 12.85 -20.09 -4.91
CA LYS A 9 13.18 -19.54 -3.58
C LYS A 9 12.69 -18.11 -3.42
N LEU A 10 12.85 -17.25 -4.42
CA LEU A 10 12.37 -15.87 -4.40
C LEU A 10 10.85 -15.80 -4.26
N LEU A 11 10.10 -16.68 -4.95
CA LEU A 11 8.65 -16.79 -4.82
C LEU A 11 8.24 -17.22 -3.40
N PHE A 12 8.94 -18.18 -2.79
CA PHE A 12 8.68 -18.55 -1.39
C PHE A 12 9.01 -17.41 -0.42
N GLU A 13 10.11 -16.70 -0.66
CA GLU A 13 10.50 -15.55 0.15
C GLU A 13 9.45 -14.42 0.07
N SER A 14 9.03 -14.04 -1.14
CA SER A 14 7.98 -13.02 -1.32
C SER A 14 6.64 -13.44 -0.69
N ALA A 15 6.29 -14.74 -0.73
CA ALA A 15 5.07 -15.25 -0.10
C ALA A 15 5.07 -15.09 1.44
N LEU A 16 6.24 -14.86 2.08
CA LEU A 16 6.32 -14.60 3.51
C LEU A 16 5.59 -13.32 3.92
N LEU A 17 5.51 -12.32 3.02
CA LEU A 17 4.74 -11.08 3.28
C LEU A 17 3.29 -11.33 3.68
N LYS A 18 2.69 -12.45 3.23
CA LYS A 18 1.33 -12.88 3.63
C LYS A 18 1.21 -13.24 5.12
N ARG A 19 2.34 -13.42 5.83
CA ARG A 19 2.40 -13.82 7.24
C ARG A 19 2.95 -12.71 8.14
N ILE A 20 3.56 -11.68 7.56
CA ILE A 20 4.09 -10.53 8.30
C ILE A 20 2.94 -9.55 8.53
N GLN A 21 2.62 -9.29 9.80
CA GLN A 21 1.56 -8.35 10.17
C GLN A 21 2.09 -6.92 10.17
N ARG A 22 1.26 -5.98 9.74
CA ARG A 22 1.50 -4.53 9.87
C ARG A 22 1.45 -4.15 11.35
N THR A 23 2.61 -3.90 11.95
CA THR A 23 2.76 -3.72 13.39
C THR A 23 2.15 -2.42 13.91
N GLY A 24 1.86 -1.45 13.04
CA GLY A 24 1.20 -0.20 13.38
C GLY A 24 -0.19 -0.38 14.02
N PHE A 25 -0.97 -1.38 13.59
CA PHE A 25 -2.30 -1.65 14.12
C PHE A 25 -2.31 -1.98 15.63
N ALA A 26 -1.21 -2.49 16.17
CA ALA A 26 -1.06 -2.71 17.61
C ALA A 26 -1.26 -1.43 18.44
N TYR A 27 -0.92 -0.25 17.88
CA TYR A 27 -1.09 1.04 18.54
C TYR A 27 -2.48 1.67 18.28
N LEU A 28 -3.19 1.19 17.28
CA LEU A 28 -4.57 1.61 17.01
C LEU A 28 -5.57 0.81 17.87
N GLY A 29 -5.19 -0.39 18.29
CA GLY A 29 -5.99 -1.26 19.17
C GLY A 29 -7.09 -2.04 18.44
N THR A 30 -7.34 -1.76 17.16
CA THR A 30 -8.34 -2.44 16.30
C THR A 30 -7.81 -2.53 14.88
N GLY A 31 -8.42 -3.39 14.06
CA GLY A 31 -7.99 -3.65 12.71
C GLY A 31 -6.79 -4.59 12.66
N GLY A 32 -6.32 -4.87 11.47
CA GLY A 32 -5.16 -5.71 11.20
C GLY A 32 -5.02 -5.98 9.72
N GLU A 33 -3.79 -6.02 9.27
CA GLU A 33 -3.44 -6.26 7.89
C GLU A 33 -2.07 -6.93 7.81
N ASN A 34 -1.85 -7.78 6.83
CA ASN A 34 -0.50 -8.27 6.51
C ASN A 34 0.14 -7.41 5.41
N VAL A 35 1.48 -7.47 5.31
CA VAL A 35 2.23 -6.66 4.35
C VAL A 35 1.86 -6.96 2.90
N ALA A 36 1.48 -8.20 2.55
CA ALA A 36 1.06 -8.52 1.19
C ALA A 36 -0.29 -7.87 0.82
N SER A 37 -1.23 -7.81 1.76
CA SER A 37 -2.52 -7.12 1.55
C SER A 37 -2.30 -5.62 1.37
N HIS A 38 -1.46 -5.01 2.20
CA HIS A 38 -1.03 -3.64 2.05
C HIS A 38 -0.36 -3.39 0.69
N SER A 39 0.60 -4.23 0.30
CA SER A 39 1.27 -4.10 -1.01
C SER A 39 0.28 -4.15 -2.17
N PHE A 40 -0.76 -5.00 -2.11
CA PHE A 40 -1.84 -4.99 -3.09
C PHE A 40 -2.58 -3.64 -3.11
N GLY A 41 -2.96 -3.12 -1.94
CA GLY A 41 -3.60 -1.81 -1.80
C GLY A 41 -2.75 -0.68 -2.37
N VAL A 42 -1.45 -0.67 -2.07
CA VAL A 42 -0.50 0.32 -2.61
C VAL A 42 -0.41 0.26 -4.13
N ILE A 43 -0.31 -0.94 -4.73
CA ILE A 43 -0.30 -1.10 -6.20
C ILE A 43 -1.59 -0.55 -6.81
N PHE A 44 -2.75 -0.85 -6.19
CA PHE A 44 -4.03 -0.37 -6.69
C PHE A 44 -4.19 1.15 -6.54
N CYS A 45 -3.77 1.73 -5.42
CA CYS A 45 -3.70 3.18 -5.22
C CYS A 45 -2.77 3.86 -6.23
N ALA A 46 -1.60 3.27 -6.50
CA ALA A 46 -0.66 3.77 -7.50
C ALA A 46 -1.28 3.75 -8.91
N TRP A 47 -2.05 2.71 -9.23
CA TRP A 47 -2.79 2.67 -10.50
C TRP A 47 -3.79 3.81 -10.60
N ILE A 48 -4.65 3.99 -9.59
CA ILE A 48 -5.61 5.11 -9.59
C ILE A 48 -4.91 6.46 -9.71
N LEU A 49 -3.81 6.67 -8.97
CA LEU A 49 -3.00 7.89 -9.07
C LEU A 49 -2.44 8.09 -10.48
N SER A 50 -2.03 7.03 -11.16
CA SER A 50 -1.52 7.10 -12.53
C SER A 50 -2.59 7.48 -13.56
N GLU A 51 -3.86 7.13 -13.32
CA GLU A 51 -4.98 7.50 -14.20
C GLU A 51 -5.44 8.96 -14.01
N ILE A 52 -5.30 9.49 -12.80
CA ILE A 52 -5.69 10.89 -12.51
C ILE A 52 -4.54 11.88 -12.67
N CYS A 53 -3.32 11.41 -12.84
CA CYS A 53 -2.14 12.24 -13.10
C CYS A 53 -2.06 12.58 -14.60
N GLU A 54 -2.12 13.88 -14.90
CA GLU A 54 -2.07 14.36 -16.30
C GLU A 54 -0.65 14.44 -16.87
N LYS A 55 0.38 14.12 -16.04
CA LYS A 55 1.78 14.16 -16.44
C LYS A 55 2.21 12.84 -17.07
N ASP A 56 3.21 12.90 -17.92
CA ASP A 56 3.84 11.70 -18.48
C ASP A 56 4.49 10.85 -17.38
N LEU A 57 4.18 9.55 -17.37
CA LEU A 57 4.59 8.58 -16.36
C LEU A 57 5.12 7.31 -17.00
N ASP A 58 6.23 6.83 -16.49
CA ASP A 58 6.65 5.45 -16.70
C ASP A 58 5.83 4.51 -15.80
N LYS A 59 4.69 4.04 -16.32
CA LYS A 59 3.77 3.18 -15.56
C LYS A 59 4.42 1.83 -15.19
N GLU A 60 5.30 1.28 -16.03
CA GLU A 60 6.01 0.05 -15.71
C GLU A 60 6.91 0.25 -14.49
N LYS A 61 7.69 1.32 -14.49
CA LYS A 61 8.54 1.72 -13.36
C LYS A 61 7.71 1.96 -12.09
N LEU A 62 6.60 2.68 -12.19
CA LEU A 62 5.67 2.95 -11.09
C LEU A 62 5.20 1.65 -10.43
N PHE A 63 4.70 0.69 -11.23
CA PHE A 63 4.18 -0.56 -10.70
C PHE A 63 5.28 -1.47 -10.13
N LYS A 64 6.45 -1.50 -10.75
CA LYS A 64 7.60 -2.23 -10.20
C LYS A 64 8.03 -1.65 -8.85
N MET A 65 8.11 -0.32 -8.71
CA MET A 65 8.39 0.34 -7.42
C MET A 65 7.33 0.00 -6.37
N ALA A 66 6.05 0.11 -6.70
CA ALA A 66 4.96 -0.21 -5.78
C ALA A 66 4.99 -1.69 -5.35
N LEU A 67 5.36 -2.61 -6.26
CA LEU A 67 5.47 -4.04 -5.95
C LEU A 67 6.61 -4.34 -4.95
N ILE A 68 7.72 -3.61 -5.03
CA ILE A 68 8.93 -3.93 -4.25
C ILE A 68 9.10 -3.05 -3.01
N HIS A 69 8.27 -2.02 -2.80
CA HIS A 69 8.51 -0.99 -1.79
C HIS A 69 8.73 -1.54 -0.37
N ASP A 70 7.98 -2.58 0.02
CA ASP A 70 8.07 -3.27 1.31
C ASP A 70 8.63 -4.70 1.21
N LEU A 71 9.20 -5.11 0.05
CA LEU A 71 9.70 -6.48 -0.11
C LEU A 71 10.87 -6.79 0.83
N ALA A 72 11.66 -5.81 1.22
CA ALA A 72 12.73 -5.96 2.21
C ALA A 72 12.21 -6.48 3.56
N GLU A 73 10.94 -6.26 3.87
CA GLU A 73 10.32 -6.68 5.13
C GLU A 73 10.24 -8.20 5.30
N THR A 74 10.39 -8.97 4.21
CA THR A 74 10.59 -10.42 4.30
C THR A 74 11.76 -10.80 5.20
N ARG A 75 12.77 -9.94 5.33
CA ARG A 75 14.00 -10.19 6.10
C ARG A 75 14.10 -9.33 7.36
N ILE A 76 13.59 -8.10 7.30
CA ILE A 76 13.73 -7.14 8.41
C ILE A 76 12.46 -7.05 9.29
N GLY A 77 11.31 -7.54 8.79
CA GLY A 77 10.00 -7.34 9.42
C GLY A 77 9.42 -5.94 9.16
N ASP A 78 8.13 -5.77 9.44
CA ASP A 78 7.47 -4.46 9.41
C ASP A 78 7.84 -3.68 10.68
N PHE A 79 8.43 -2.51 10.50
CA PHE A 79 8.71 -1.55 11.57
C PHE A 79 7.71 -0.40 11.52
N ASN A 80 6.84 -0.32 12.53
CA ASN A 80 5.99 0.84 12.72
C ASN A 80 6.78 2.11 13.09
N ALA A 81 6.09 3.25 13.15
CA ALA A 81 6.71 4.54 13.42
C ALA A 81 7.48 4.59 14.74
N VAL A 82 7.03 3.87 15.78
CA VAL A 82 7.74 3.80 17.06
C VAL A 82 8.99 2.94 16.95
N ASN A 83 8.89 1.77 16.32
CA ASN A 83 10.05 0.90 16.10
C ASN A 83 11.15 1.62 15.30
N LYS A 84 10.79 2.41 14.30
CA LYS A 84 11.74 3.18 13.45
C LYS A 84 12.53 4.24 14.22
N ILE A 85 12.07 4.65 15.42
CA ILE A 85 12.84 5.57 16.30
C ILE A 85 14.05 4.85 16.92
N TYR A 86 13.90 3.58 17.28
CA TYR A 86 14.89 2.83 18.05
C TYR A 86 15.70 1.83 17.21
N ASN A 87 15.22 1.50 15.99
CA ASN A 87 15.83 0.49 15.14
C ASN A 87 16.17 1.06 13.76
N LYS A 88 17.33 0.65 13.25
CA LYS A 88 17.74 0.91 11.87
C LYS A 88 17.85 -0.40 11.13
N ALA A 89 16.98 -0.59 10.14
CA ALA A 89 17.05 -1.75 9.24
C ALA A 89 17.93 -1.43 8.03
N ASP A 90 18.70 -2.41 7.57
CA ASP A 90 19.44 -2.32 6.33
C ASP A 90 18.60 -2.90 5.19
N GLU A 91 17.60 -2.10 4.75
CA GLU A 91 16.70 -2.47 3.64
C GLU A 91 17.49 -2.76 2.35
N LYS A 92 18.56 -1.98 2.10
CA LYS A 92 19.40 -2.16 0.92
C LYS A 92 20.03 -3.54 0.92
N LYS A 93 20.69 -3.91 2.02
CA LYS A 93 21.30 -5.23 2.15
C LYS A 93 20.25 -6.35 2.07
N ALA A 94 19.09 -6.16 2.68
CA ALA A 94 18.00 -7.13 2.58
C ALA A 94 17.61 -7.39 1.11
N LEU A 95 17.43 -6.34 0.30
CA LEU A 95 17.14 -6.48 -1.13
C LEU A 95 18.31 -7.05 -1.93
N GLU A 96 19.55 -6.65 -1.64
CA GLU A 96 20.76 -7.22 -2.27
C GLU A 96 20.85 -8.74 -2.08
N ASP A 97 20.53 -9.20 -0.88
CA ASP A 97 20.53 -10.63 -0.54
C ASP A 97 19.29 -11.36 -1.12
N THR A 98 18.12 -10.70 -1.13
CA THR A 98 16.87 -11.25 -1.70
C THR A 98 17.00 -11.48 -3.19
N PHE A 99 17.65 -10.60 -3.92
CA PHE A 99 17.84 -10.72 -5.37
C PHE A 99 19.22 -11.22 -5.78
N SER A 100 20.04 -11.70 -4.83
CA SER A 100 21.33 -12.31 -5.14
C SER A 100 21.16 -13.42 -6.18
N ASP A 101 22.12 -13.54 -7.09
CA ASP A 101 22.14 -14.57 -8.15
C ASP A 101 20.90 -14.53 -9.09
N THR A 102 20.26 -13.36 -9.20
CA THR A 102 19.22 -13.12 -10.20
C THR A 102 19.62 -11.98 -11.15
N PRO A 103 19.19 -12.01 -12.42
CA PRO A 103 19.40 -10.90 -13.35
C PRO A 103 18.61 -9.63 -12.96
N MET A 104 17.65 -9.74 -12.03
CA MET A 104 16.81 -8.63 -11.58
C MET A 104 17.51 -7.70 -10.58
N LYS A 105 18.60 -8.13 -9.97
CA LYS A 105 19.22 -7.44 -8.82
C LYS A 105 19.49 -5.96 -9.06
N GLU A 106 20.17 -5.63 -10.16
CA GLU A 106 20.57 -4.25 -10.44
C GLU A 106 19.36 -3.35 -10.70
N GLU A 107 18.36 -3.83 -11.43
CA GLU A 107 17.11 -3.12 -11.68
C GLU A 107 16.38 -2.82 -10.35
N ILE A 108 16.22 -3.84 -9.50
CA ILE A 108 15.52 -3.70 -8.21
C ILE A 108 16.24 -2.71 -7.29
N LEU A 109 17.55 -2.78 -7.19
CA LEU A 109 18.33 -1.83 -6.37
C LEU A 109 18.24 -0.40 -6.90
N SER A 110 18.20 -0.22 -8.23
CA SER A 110 18.00 1.07 -8.86
C SER A 110 16.61 1.63 -8.54
N LEU A 111 15.55 0.83 -8.69
CA LEU A 111 14.18 1.20 -8.37
C LEU A 111 14.01 1.56 -6.89
N TRP A 112 14.57 0.75 -5.99
CA TRP A 112 14.55 1.03 -4.55
C TRP A 112 15.26 2.35 -4.23
N LYS A 113 16.44 2.59 -4.80
CA LYS A 113 17.19 3.86 -4.60
C LYS A 113 16.41 5.06 -5.11
N GLU A 114 15.75 4.93 -6.27
CA GLU A 114 14.90 5.99 -6.82
C GLU A 114 13.69 6.25 -5.92
N TYR A 115 12.99 5.20 -5.48
CA TYR A 115 11.89 5.27 -4.53
C TYR A 115 12.30 6.01 -3.26
N ARG A 116 13.39 5.58 -2.62
CA ARG A 116 13.90 6.21 -1.39
C ARG A 116 14.34 7.68 -1.57
N SER A 117 14.67 8.09 -2.79
CA SER A 117 15.08 9.47 -3.07
C SER A 117 13.91 10.45 -3.17
N LEU A 118 12.70 9.97 -3.49
CA LEU A 118 11.47 10.74 -3.73
C LEU A 118 11.66 11.88 -4.77
N LYS A 119 12.62 11.73 -5.72
CA LYS A 119 12.90 12.78 -6.70
C LYS A 119 12.02 12.68 -7.94
N SER A 120 11.82 11.47 -8.47
CA SER A 120 10.92 11.24 -9.62
C SER A 120 9.45 11.37 -9.24
N LEU A 121 8.63 11.60 -10.24
CA LEU A 121 7.18 11.65 -10.05
C LEU A 121 6.63 10.29 -9.64
N GLU A 122 7.12 9.21 -10.27
CA GLU A 122 6.73 7.84 -9.94
C GLU A 122 7.04 7.50 -8.47
N ALA A 123 8.23 7.85 -7.98
CA ALA A 123 8.60 7.63 -6.59
C ALA A 123 7.68 8.40 -5.62
N LYS A 124 7.30 9.63 -5.96
CA LYS A 124 6.34 10.41 -5.16
C LYS A 124 4.94 9.80 -5.19
N LEU A 125 4.48 9.33 -6.34
CA LEU A 125 3.17 8.69 -6.47
C LEU A 125 3.11 7.35 -5.73
N VAL A 126 4.19 6.55 -5.74
CA VAL A 126 4.25 5.31 -4.94
C VAL A 126 4.26 5.62 -3.45
N HIS A 127 5.03 6.62 -3.01
CA HIS A 127 4.99 7.08 -1.61
C HIS A 127 3.59 7.55 -1.21
N ASP A 128 2.92 8.31 -2.06
CA ASP A 128 1.57 8.78 -1.79
C ASP A 128 0.56 7.62 -1.80
N ALA A 129 0.76 6.61 -2.65
CA ALA A 129 -0.05 5.40 -2.69
C ALA A 129 0.05 4.59 -1.38
N ASP A 130 1.26 4.45 -0.81
CA ASP A 130 1.49 3.85 0.52
C ASP A 130 0.73 4.62 1.61
N VAL A 131 0.83 5.95 1.60
CA VAL A 131 0.11 6.81 2.56
C VAL A 131 -1.41 6.72 2.36
N ILE A 132 -1.89 6.64 1.12
CA ILE A 132 -3.33 6.53 0.81
C ILE A 132 -3.88 5.21 1.30
N ASP A 133 -3.20 4.09 1.07
CA ASP A 133 -3.63 2.79 1.56
C ASP A 133 -3.76 2.78 3.09
N LEU A 134 -2.78 3.32 3.80
CA LEU A 134 -2.88 3.53 5.24
C LEU A 134 -4.11 4.38 5.61
N ILE A 135 -4.38 5.48 4.88
CA ILE A 135 -5.54 6.35 5.17
C ILE A 135 -6.85 5.62 4.92
N ILE A 136 -6.95 4.75 3.91
CA ILE A 136 -8.14 3.92 3.64
C ILE A 136 -8.41 3.01 4.85
N GLN A 137 -7.40 2.32 5.35
CA GLN A 137 -7.52 1.46 6.54
C GLN A 137 -7.93 2.28 7.78
N LEU A 138 -7.33 3.45 7.98
CA LEU A 138 -7.69 4.33 9.09
C LEU A 138 -9.10 4.89 8.96
N LYS A 139 -9.56 5.18 7.72
CA LYS A 139 -10.94 5.64 7.45
C LYS A 139 -11.96 4.57 7.78
N GLU A 140 -11.69 3.30 7.45
CA GLU A 140 -12.50 2.17 7.87
C GLU A 140 -12.59 2.12 9.40
N GLN A 141 -11.47 2.19 10.10
CA GLN A 141 -11.45 2.19 11.56
C GLN A 141 -12.19 3.39 12.16
N LYS A 142 -12.10 4.55 11.52
CA LYS A 142 -12.89 5.75 11.92
C LYS A 142 -14.39 5.51 11.77
N ASP A 143 -14.83 4.94 10.65
CA ASP A 143 -16.24 4.66 10.39
C ASP A 143 -16.79 3.57 11.33
N LEU A 144 -15.92 2.73 11.85
CA LEU A 144 -16.17 1.76 12.93
C LEU A 144 -16.01 2.35 14.34
N ASN A 145 -15.95 3.69 14.47
CA ASN A 145 -15.87 4.43 15.72
C ASN A 145 -14.58 4.21 16.54
N ASN A 146 -13.44 3.94 15.90
CA ASN A 146 -12.17 3.96 16.62
C ASN A 146 -11.78 5.41 16.98
N PRO A 147 -11.61 5.75 18.28
CA PRO A 147 -11.42 7.13 18.73
C PRO A 147 -10.03 7.71 18.36
N TYR A 148 -9.09 6.87 17.94
CA TYR A 148 -7.72 7.29 17.62
C TYR A 148 -7.48 7.46 16.12
N ALA A 149 -8.36 6.93 15.27
CA ALA A 149 -8.19 6.92 13.82
C ALA A 149 -8.06 8.33 13.23
N ASP A 150 -8.86 9.30 13.69
CA ASP A 150 -8.79 10.69 13.22
C ASP A 150 -7.41 11.32 13.41
N LYS A 151 -6.78 11.11 14.57
CA LYS A 151 -5.45 11.65 14.86
C LYS A 151 -4.39 11.08 13.90
N TRP A 152 -4.50 9.80 13.58
CA TRP A 152 -3.59 9.14 12.66
C TRP A 152 -3.82 9.59 11.23
N ILE A 153 -5.06 9.77 10.80
CA ILE A 153 -5.41 10.33 9.48
C ILE A 153 -4.77 11.72 9.33
N GLU A 154 -4.92 12.61 10.32
CA GLU A 154 -4.33 13.94 10.26
C GLU A 154 -2.80 13.91 10.20
N TYR A 155 -2.16 12.97 10.89
CA TYR A 155 -0.72 12.76 10.79
C TYR A 155 -0.32 12.21 9.41
N ALA A 156 -1.03 11.20 8.89
CA ALA A 156 -0.75 10.61 7.59
C ALA A 156 -0.90 11.62 6.45
N LYS A 157 -1.94 12.45 6.45
CA LYS A 157 -2.16 13.51 5.46
C LYS A 157 -0.97 14.45 5.27
N ARG A 158 -0.21 14.72 6.34
CA ARG A 158 0.98 15.59 6.27
C ARG A 158 2.12 15.01 5.46
N LYS A 159 2.10 13.70 5.20
CA LYS A 159 3.11 12.99 4.40
C LYS A 159 2.82 13.03 2.90
N LEU A 160 1.60 13.39 2.49
CA LEU A 160 1.22 13.46 1.09
C LEU A 160 2.00 14.54 0.34
N ILE A 161 2.58 14.15 -0.79
CA ILE A 161 3.46 15.01 -1.60
C ILE A 161 2.68 15.64 -2.75
N THR A 162 1.99 14.83 -3.58
CA THR A 162 1.37 15.29 -4.82
C THR A 162 -0.02 15.88 -4.59
N GLU A 163 -0.42 16.81 -5.46
CA GLU A 163 -1.76 17.41 -5.38
C GLU A 163 -2.87 16.44 -5.75
N GLU A 164 -2.58 15.51 -6.66
CA GLU A 164 -3.46 14.42 -7.05
C GLU A 164 -3.83 13.56 -5.83
N ALA A 165 -2.83 13.15 -5.05
CA ALA A 165 -3.01 12.36 -3.83
C ALA A 165 -3.81 13.14 -2.76
N LYS A 166 -3.51 14.43 -2.55
CA LYS A 166 -4.25 15.27 -1.60
C LYS A 166 -5.72 15.40 -1.99
N LYS A 167 -6.01 15.58 -3.29
CA LYS A 167 -7.40 15.64 -3.80
C LYS A 167 -8.11 14.30 -3.61
N LEU A 168 -7.45 13.19 -3.93
CA LEU A 168 -8.01 11.85 -3.77
C LEU A 168 -8.32 11.55 -2.30
N VAL A 169 -7.41 11.82 -1.38
CA VAL A 169 -7.62 11.64 0.06
C VAL A 169 -8.79 12.50 0.57
N LYS A 170 -8.93 13.73 0.08
CA LYS A 170 -10.08 14.56 0.43
C LYS A 170 -11.42 13.94 0.00
N ALA A 171 -11.45 13.22 -1.11
CA ALA A 171 -12.62 12.47 -1.57
C ALA A 171 -12.85 11.21 -0.72
N ILE A 172 -11.81 10.41 -0.46
CA ILE A 172 -11.87 9.20 0.38
C ILE A 172 -12.48 9.52 1.75
N LEU A 173 -12.05 10.61 2.39
CA LEU A 173 -12.53 10.98 3.73
C LEU A 173 -14.00 11.45 3.77
N LYS A 174 -14.61 11.75 2.63
CA LYS A 174 -16.03 12.13 2.51
C LYS A 174 -16.94 10.93 2.24
N VAL A 175 -16.41 9.84 1.75
CA VAL A 175 -17.17 8.64 1.39
C VAL A 175 -17.17 7.70 2.58
N GLU A 176 -18.32 7.14 2.95
CA GLU A 176 -18.39 6.04 3.91
C GLU A 176 -17.83 4.76 3.28
N TRP A 177 -17.02 4.02 4.02
CA TRP A 177 -16.33 2.84 3.49
C TRP A 177 -17.29 1.75 2.99
N CYS A 178 -18.48 1.67 3.55
CA CYS A 178 -19.49 0.68 3.18
C CYS A 178 -20.42 1.12 2.03
N SER A 179 -20.41 2.40 1.61
CA SER A 179 -21.39 2.97 0.68
C SER A 179 -21.41 2.24 -0.68
N TRP A 180 -20.25 1.81 -1.21
CA TRP A 180 -20.12 1.17 -2.51
C TRP A 180 -20.92 -0.14 -2.65
N TRP A 181 -21.08 -0.91 -1.56
CA TRP A 181 -21.86 -2.15 -1.56
C TRP A 181 -23.25 -1.97 -0.94
N LEU A 182 -23.38 -1.17 0.13
CA LEU A 182 -24.64 -0.96 0.83
C LEU A 182 -25.68 -0.28 -0.08
N GLU A 183 -25.31 0.78 -0.77
CA GLU A 183 -26.19 1.45 -1.74
C GLU A 183 -26.62 0.50 -2.88
N TYR A 184 -25.72 -0.38 -3.33
CA TYR A 184 -26.02 -1.36 -4.35
C TYR A 184 -27.06 -2.39 -3.86
N PHE A 185 -26.93 -2.87 -2.61
CA PHE A 185 -27.90 -3.79 -2.03
C PHE A 185 -29.28 -3.14 -1.87
N ILE A 186 -29.35 -1.95 -1.31
CA ILE A 186 -30.62 -1.21 -1.11
C ILE A 186 -31.35 -1.03 -2.46
N LYS A 187 -30.64 -0.52 -3.48
CA LYS A 187 -31.23 -0.31 -4.81
C LYS A 187 -31.73 -1.59 -5.49
N ASN A 188 -31.09 -2.72 -5.21
CA ASN A 188 -31.51 -4.01 -5.81
C ASN A 188 -32.68 -4.65 -5.04
N ASP A 189 -32.76 -4.48 -3.72
CA ASP A 189 -33.90 -4.95 -2.93
C ASP A 189 -35.18 -4.18 -3.29
N GLU A 190 -35.13 -2.87 -3.43
CA GLU A 190 -36.24 -2.04 -3.90
C GLU A 190 -36.76 -2.52 -5.27
N LYS A 191 -35.88 -2.87 -6.21
CA LYS A 191 -36.27 -3.41 -7.53
C LYS A 191 -36.88 -4.81 -7.45
N ARG A 192 -36.49 -5.62 -6.47
CA ARG A 192 -37.06 -6.97 -6.26
C ARG A 192 -38.48 -6.89 -5.72
N ASP A 193 -38.73 -5.97 -4.80
CA ASP A 193 -40.05 -5.82 -4.20
C ASP A 193 -41.07 -5.25 -5.21
N GLN A 194 -40.67 -4.28 -6.04
CA GLN A 194 -41.52 -3.76 -7.12
C GLN A 194 -41.91 -4.83 -8.17
N ARG A 195 -41.09 -5.91 -8.34
CA ARG A 195 -41.41 -7.02 -9.25
C ARG A 195 -42.34 -8.10 -8.63
N LYS A 196 -42.52 -8.11 -7.30
CA LYS A 196 -43.44 -9.01 -6.63
C LYS A 196 -44.86 -8.45 -6.58
N ASP A 197 -45.00 -7.13 -6.70
CA ASP A 197 -46.26 -6.39 -6.67
C ASP A 197 -46.83 -6.14 -8.08
N SER A 198 -46.16 -6.60 -9.12
CA SER A 198 -46.57 -6.55 -10.53
C SER A 198 -46.88 -7.95 -11.08
#